data_3125e0986c1ed24821115b56491ded26
#
_entry.id   3125e0986c1ed24821115b56491ded26
#
_cell.length_a   1.000
_cell.length_b   1.000
_cell.length_c   1.000
_cell.angle_alpha   90.00
_cell.angle_beta   90.00
_cell.angle_gamma   90.00
#
_symmetry.space_group_name_H-M   'P 1'
#
loop_
_entity.id
_entity.type
_entity.pdbx_description
1 polymer ?
#
loop_
_entity_poly.entity_id
_entity_poly.type
_entity_poly.pdbx_seq_one_letter_code
_entity_poly.pdbx_strand_id
1 'polypeptide(L)'
;MEWNEQALLSDFDPRFAIRKLSAKETADQREAVFAALPQAKREYQAECVATEGLAEFLNATQNYPLLKGQQSNLYKCFLPLVWRVGSGVQALLHPEGPYDDPKAGTLRAAMFARLRSHYQFQNQLMLFEIGHRVKYSINVYGLRHE
;
A
#
# COMPACT_ATOMS: atom_id res chain seq x y z
N MET A 1 -0.07 -3.10 -1.04
CA MET A 1 -0.65 -4.46 -1.21
C MET A 1 0.53 -5.39 -1.12
N GLU A 2 0.53 -6.32 -0.18
CA GLU A 2 1.62 -7.30 -0.07
C GLU A 2 1.33 -8.46 -1.00
N TRP A 3 2.28 -8.78 -1.87
CA TRP A 3 2.26 -9.97 -2.69
C TRP A 3 2.38 -11.22 -1.81
N ASN A 4 1.41 -12.10 -1.87
CA ASN A 4 1.44 -13.37 -1.15
C ASN A 4 1.38 -14.53 -2.14
N GLU A 5 2.54 -15.03 -2.51
CA GLU A 5 2.71 -16.13 -3.44
C GLU A 5 1.95 -17.40 -3.00
N GLN A 6 2.02 -17.75 -1.71
CA GLN A 6 1.36 -18.96 -1.20
C GLN A 6 -0.15 -18.84 -1.24
N ALA A 7 -0.70 -17.64 -1.01
CA ALA A 7 -2.14 -17.41 -1.12
C ALA A 7 -2.62 -17.65 -2.55
N LEU A 8 -1.95 -17.11 -3.56
CA LEU A 8 -2.29 -17.33 -4.97
C LEU A 8 -2.15 -18.81 -5.37
N LEU A 9 -1.04 -19.45 -4.99
CA LEU A 9 -0.79 -20.85 -5.33
C LEU A 9 -1.74 -21.81 -4.61
N SER A 10 -2.34 -21.39 -3.50
CA SER A 10 -3.31 -22.21 -2.76
C SER A 10 -4.60 -22.48 -3.52
N ASP A 11 -4.94 -21.64 -4.50
CA ASP A 11 -6.09 -21.85 -5.38
C ASP A 11 -5.89 -23.07 -6.32
N PHE A 12 -4.64 -23.43 -6.59
CA PHE A 12 -4.28 -24.57 -7.43
C PHE A 12 -3.85 -25.79 -6.62
N ASP A 13 -3.27 -25.57 -5.45
CA ASP A 13 -2.81 -26.63 -4.55
C ASP A 13 -3.00 -26.22 -3.07
N PRO A 14 -3.99 -26.78 -2.36
CA PRO A 14 -4.28 -26.43 -0.97
C PRO A 14 -3.10 -26.62 0.00
N ARG A 15 -2.07 -27.39 -0.39
CA ARG A 15 -0.87 -27.58 0.45
C ARG A 15 -0.16 -26.28 0.76
N PHE A 16 -0.23 -25.27 -0.12
CA PHE A 16 0.33 -23.93 0.14
C PHE A 16 -0.36 -23.20 1.29
N ALA A 17 -1.66 -23.44 1.50
CA ALA A 17 -2.41 -22.83 2.61
C ALA A 17 -2.27 -23.62 3.91
N ILE A 18 -2.23 -24.97 3.82
CA ILE A 18 -2.30 -25.86 4.98
C ILE A 18 -0.92 -26.06 5.63
N ARG A 19 0.15 -26.09 4.82
CA ARG A 19 1.52 -26.35 5.28
C ARG A 19 2.31 -25.06 5.39
N LYS A 20 3.10 -24.95 6.46
CA LYS A 20 4.11 -23.89 6.59
C LYS A 20 5.36 -24.28 5.79
N LEU A 21 5.30 -24.08 4.48
CA LEU A 21 6.40 -24.38 3.59
C LEU A 21 7.53 -23.36 3.75
N SER A 22 8.77 -23.83 3.76
CA SER A 22 9.95 -22.97 3.61
C SER A 22 10.02 -22.40 2.20
N ALA A 23 10.82 -21.36 1.99
CA ALA A 23 10.99 -20.74 0.67
C ALA A 23 11.43 -21.75 -0.42
N LYS A 24 12.31 -22.70 -0.06
CA LYS A 24 12.76 -23.76 -0.98
C LYS A 24 11.61 -24.71 -1.32
N GLU A 25 10.90 -25.20 -0.32
CA GLU A 25 9.76 -26.12 -0.52
C GLU A 25 8.65 -25.45 -1.34
N THR A 26 8.40 -24.16 -1.11
CA THR A 26 7.46 -23.36 -1.91
C THR A 26 7.88 -23.31 -3.38
N ALA A 27 9.18 -23.08 -3.66
CA ALA A 27 9.69 -23.05 -5.02
C ALA A 27 9.59 -24.41 -5.71
N ASP A 28 10.00 -25.50 -5.04
CA ASP A 28 9.93 -26.85 -5.58
C ASP A 28 8.47 -27.26 -5.85
N GLN A 29 7.56 -26.97 -4.91
CA GLN A 29 6.13 -27.26 -5.05
C GLN A 29 5.48 -26.43 -6.18
N ARG A 30 5.87 -25.16 -6.33
CA ARG A 30 5.41 -24.30 -7.42
C ARG A 30 5.76 -24.86 -8.79
N GLU A 31 7.01 -25.30 -8.97
CA GLU A 31 7.43 -25.91 -10.24
C GLU A 31 6.64 -27.21 -10.52
N ALA A 32 6.36 -28.02 -9.51
CA ALA A 32 5.53 -29.20 -9.65
C ALA A 32 4.09 -28.86 -10.07
N VAL A 33 3.49 -27.83 -9.50
CA VAL A 33 2.16 -27.33 -9.88
C VAL A 33 2.17 -26.81 -11.31
N PHE A 34 3.18 -26.05 -11.73
CA PHE A 34 3.30 -25.50 -13.07
C PHE A 34 3.48 -26.59 -14.13
N ALA A 35 4.20 -27.67 -13.80
CA ALA A 35 4.34 -28.82 -14.68
C ALA A 35 3.02 -29.59 -14.86
N ALA A 36 2.24 -29.72 -13.78
CA ALA A 36 0.96 -30.42 -13.80
C ALA A 36 -0.17 -29.57 -14.41
N LEU A 37 -0.15 -28.25 -14.19
CA LEU A 37 -1.21 -27.30 -14.55
C LEU A 37 -0.63 -26.08 -15.27
N PRO A 38 -0.45 -26.12 -16.60
CA PRO A 38 0.09 -24.98 -17.36
C PRO A 38 -0.71 -23.68 -17.23
N GLN A 39 -2.00 -23.77 -16.92
CA GLN A 39 -2.86 -22.63 -16.65
C GLN A 39 -2.44 -21.91 -15.37
N ALA A 40 -2.09 -22.63 -14.29
CA ALA A 40 -1.63 -22.06 -13.05
C ALA A 40 -0.38 -21.18 -13.25
N LYS A 41 0.54 -21.61 -14.11
CA LYS A 41 1.71 -20.81 -14.49
C LYS A 41 1.32 -19.49 -15.15
N ARG A 42 0.38 -19.52 -16.09
CA ARG A 42 -0.08 -18.31 -16.79
C ARG A 42 -0.74 -17.31 -15.84
N GLU A 43 -1.62 -17.80 -14.97
CA GLU A 43 -2.33 -16.96 -13.98
C GLU A 43 -1.34 -16.38 -12.96
N TYR A 44 -0.40 -17.19 -12.47
CA TYR A 44 0.67 -16.72 -11.60
C TYR A 44 1.51 -15.62 -12.26
N GLN A 45 1.94 -15.80 -13.51
CA GLN A 45 2.72 -14.79 -14.22
C GLN A 45 1.91 -13.51 -14.47
N ALA A 46 0.63 -13.63 -14.82
CA ALA A 46 -0.24 -12.47 -15.01
C ALA A 46 -0.39 -11.65 -13.72
N GLU A 47 -0.56 -12.32 -12.59
CA GLU A 47 -0.69 -11.65 -11.29
C GLU A 47 0.64 -11.03 -10.82
N CYS A 48 1.78 -11.69 -11.05
CA CYS A 48 3.11 -11.11 -10.82
C CYS A 48 3.28 -9.81 -11.61
N VAL A 49 3.01 -9.84 -12.91
CA VAL A 49 3.15 -8.67 -13.79
C VAL A 49 2.22 -7.54 -13.35
N ALA A 50 0.97 -7.85 -12.98
CA ALA A 50 0.01 -6.86 -12.50
C ALA A 50 0.47 -6.21 -11.18
N THR A 51 0.95 -7.02 -10.23
CA THR A 51 1.41 -6.54 -8.92
C THR A 51 2.70 -5.73 -9.03
N GLU A 52 3.68 -6.21 -9.78
CA GLU A 52 4.93 -5.49 -10.03
C GLU A 52 4.68 -4.19 -10.80
N GLY A 53 3.85 -4.24 -11.85
CA GLY A 53 3.48 -3.06 -12.63
C GLY A 53 2.78 -1.99 -11.78
N LEU A 54 1.88 -2.40 -10.87
CA LEU A 54 1.27 -1.49 -9.92
C LEU A 54 2.30 -0.89 -8.94
N ALA A 55 3.18 -1.72 -8.40
CA ALA A 55 4.23 -1.26 -7.49
C ALA A 55 5.16 -0.25 -8.18
N GLU A 56 5.61 -0.53 -9.40
CA GLU A 56 6.44 0.37 -10.22
C GLU A 56 5.72 1.68 -10.51
N PHE A 57 4.43 1.63 -10.90
CA PHE A 57 3.61 2.82 -11.13
C PHE A 57 3.51 3.71 -9.89
N LEU A 58 3.25 3.11 -8.72
CA LEU A 58 3.11 3.84 -7.44
C LEU A 58 4.45 4.39 -6.93
N ASN A 59 5.57 3.73 -7.23
CA ASN A 59 6.93 4.18 -6.86
C ASN A 59 7.54 5.17 -7.85
N ALA A 60 6.96 5.31 -9.04
CA ALA A 60 7.51 6.18 -10.07
C ALA A 60 7.46 7.65 -9.64
N THR A 61 8.64 8.27 -9.48
CA THR A 61 8.79 9.68 -9.06
C THR A 61 8.05 10.64 -10.00
N GLN A 62 7.94 10.30 -11.28
CA GLN A 62 7.19 11.09 -12.26
C GLN A 62 5.69 11.14 -11.96
N ASN A 63 5.12 10.06 -11.39
CA ASN A 63 3.71 9.98 -11.04
C ASN A 63 3.44 10.63 -9.66
N TYR A 64 4.36 10.40 -8.71
CA TYR A 64 4.24 10.85 -7.33
C TYR A 64 5.54 11.51 -6.82
N PRO A 65 5.93 12.70 -7.33
CA PRO A 65 7.20 13.32 -6.97
C PRO A 65 7.34 13.64 -5.48
N LEU A 66 6.22 13.87 -4.77
CA LEU A 66 6.23 14.11 -3.32
C LEU A 66 6.58 12.85 -2.49
N LEU A 67 6.50 11.65 -3.09
CA LEU A 67 6.80 10.38 -2.44
C LEU A 67 8.22 9.86 -2.73
N LYS A 68 9.05 10.65 -3.39
CA LYS A 68 10.43 10.25 -3.74
C LYS A 68 11.19 9.74 -2.52
N GLY A 69 11.74 8.53 -2.63
CA GLY A 69 12.55 7.88 -1.60
C GLY A 69 11.77 7.23 -0.45
N GLN A 70 10.45 7.31 -0.47
CA GLN A 70 9.58 6.59 0.46
C GLN A 70 9.14 5.26 -0.15
N GLN A 71 8.84 4.30 0.72
CA GLN A 71 8.07 3.13 0.28
C GLN A 71 6.64 3.59 -0.06
N SER A 72 6.21 3.31 -1.28
CA SER A 72 4.86 3.65 -1.70
C SER A 72 3.82 2.89 -0.87
N ASN A 73 2.76 3.58 -0.55
CA ASN A 73 1.55 3.02 0.00
C ASN A 73 0.37 3.77 -0.63
N LEU A 74 -0.67 3.05 -0.95
CA LEU A 74 -1.80 3.60 -1.71
C LEU A 74 -2.38 4.87 -1.06
N TYR A 75 -2.53 4.90 0.27
CA TYR A 75 -3.04 6.10 0.95
C TYR A 75 -2.10 7.31 0.82
N LYS A 76 -0.77 7.10 0.79
CA LYS A 76 0.19 8.18 0.55
C LYS A 76 0.03 8.76 -0.87
N CYS A 77 -0.28 7.92 -1.85
CA CYS A 77 -0.52 8.34 -3.23
C CYS A 77 -1.82 9.14 -3.37
N PHE A 78 -2.84 8.84 -2.57
CA PHE A 78 -4.09 9.60 -2.57
C PHE A 78 -3.94 11.04 -2.07
N LEU A 79 -3.01 11.33 -1.16
CA LEU A 79 -2.80 12.69 -0.64
C LEU A 79 -2.54 13.70 -1.77
N PRO A 80 -1.46 13.57 -2.57
CA PRO A 80 -1.20 14.50 -3.67
C PRO A 80 -2.26 14.44 -4.77
N LEU A 81 -2.90 13.30 -4.98
CA LEU A 81 -3.96 13.15 -5.97
C LEU A 81 -5.18 14.01 -5.59
N VAL A 82 -5.65 13.92 -4.35
CA VAL A 82 -6.80 14.68 -3.86
C VAL A 82 -6.52 16.18 -3.93
N TRP A 83 -5.31 16.64 -3.58
CA TRP A 83 -4.93 18.05 -3.71
C TRP A 83 -4.87 18.55 -5.15
N ARG A 84 -4.61 17.66 -6.10
CA ARG A 84 -4.55 17.99 -7.53
C ARG A 84 -5.91 18.07 -8.18
N VAL A 85 -6.83 17.17 -7.81
CA VAL A 85 -8.15 17.06 -8.44
C VAL A 85 -9.25 17.76 -7.66
N GLY A 86 -9.06 17.97 -6.38
CA GLY A 86 -10.05 18.61 -5.51
C GLY A 86 -9.98 20.12 -5.55
N SER A 87 -11.10 20.76 -5.28
CA SER A 87 -11.23 22.21 -5.10
C SER A 87 -11.69 22.54 -3.68
N GLY A 88 -11.13 23.61 -3.10
CA GLY A 88 -11.54 24.09 -1.77
C GLY A 88 -10.98 23.24 -0.62
N VAL A 89 -11.85 22.92 0.35
CA VAL A 89 -11.49 22.18 1.56
C VAL A 89 -11.73 20.70 1.39
N GLN A 90 -10.77 19.88 1.81
CA GLN A 90 -10.81 18.42 1.70
C GLN A 90 -10.49 17.79 3.06
N ALA A 91 -11.29 16.82 3.49
CA ALA A 91 -11.04 16.06 4.71
C ALA A 91 -10.63 14.63 4.33
N LEU A 92 -9.51 14.18 4.90
CA LEU A 92 -8.98 12.83 4.66
C LEU A 92 -8.70 12.14 5.99
N LEU A 93 -9.07 10.87 6.05
CA LEU A 93 -8.70 9.97 7.13
C LEU A 93 -7.58 9.05 6.65
N HIS A 94 -6.46 9.05 7.34
CA HIS A 94 -5.31 8.21 6.98
C HIS A 94 -4.43 7.88 8.19
N PRO A 95 -3.56 6.85 8.11
CA PRO A 95 -2.57 6.55 9.13
C PRO A 95 -1.56 7.68 9.35
N GLU A 96 -0.95 7.74 10.54
CA GLU A 96 0.04 8.75 10.94
C GLU A 96 1.40 8.63 10.25
N GLY A 97 1.63 7.58 9.44
CA GLY A 97 2.90 7.32 8.78
C GLY A 97 3.57 8.52 8.07
N PRO A 98 2.86 9.42 7.37
CA PRO A 98 3.48 10.61 6.77
C PRO A 98 4.13 11.56 7.79
N TYR A 99 3.65 11.59 9.02
CA TYR A 99 4.19 12.43 10.09
C TYR A 99 5.43 11.80 10.73
N ASP A 100 5.46 10.48 10.86
CA ASP A 100 6.51 9.73 11.56
C ASP A 100 7.65 9.24 10.64
N ASP A 101 7.39 9.07 9.34
CA ASP A 101 8.36 8.56 8.37
C ASP A 101 9.51 9.56 8.15
N PRO A 102 10.75 9.23 8.51
CA PRO A 102 11.89 10.13 8.34
C PRO A 102 12.15 10.50 6.87
N LYS A 103 11.72 9.67 5.92
CA LYS A 103 11.85 9.91 4.48
C LYS A 103 10.71 10.75 3.89
N ALA A 104 9.66 11.05 4.67
CA ALA A 104 8.49 11.78 4.20
C ALA A 104 8.64 13.32 4.22
N GLY A 105 9.84 13.86 4.32
CA GLY A 105 10.07 15.31 4.45
C GLY A 105 9.39 16.13 3.37
N THR A 106 9.52 15.75 2.10
CA THR A 106 8.91 16.46 0.97
C THR A 106 7.37 16.39 1.00
N LEU A 107 6.82 15.20 1.29
CA LEU A 107 5.38 15.02 1.45
C LEU A 107 4.86 15.85 2.64
N ARG A 108 5.54 15.76 3.78
CA ARG A 108 5.18 16.46 5.02
C ARG A 108 5.17 17.98 4.85
N ALA A 109 6.16 18.54 4.17
CA ALA A 109 6.19 19.98 3.83
C ALA A 109 4.97 20.36 2.98
N ALA A 110 4.60 19.55 2.00
CA ALA A 110 3.44 19.78 1.17
C ALA A 110 2.11 19.63 1.95
N MET A 111 2.07 18.72 2.95
CA MET A 111 0.94 18.57 3.87
C MET A 111 0.76 19.81 4.73
N PHE A 112 1.82 20.24 5.43
CA PHE A 112 1.75 21.40 6.34
C PHE A 112 1.38 22.69 5.62
N ALA A 113 1.83 22.88 4.39
CA ALA A 113 1.43 24.04 3.58
C ALA A 113 -0.09 24.08 3.26
N ARG A 114 -0.83 23.01 3.52
CA ARG A 114 -2.27 22.89 3.24
C ARG A 114 -3.11 22.57 4.47
N LEU A 115 -2.49 22.07 5.52
CA LEU A 115 -3.17 21.58 6.72
C LEU A 115 -3.89 22.71 7.46
N ARG A 116 -5.19 22.53 7.70
CA ARG A 116 -6.07 23.42 8.46
C ARG A 116 -6.34 22.88 9.87
N SER A 117 -6.59 21.57 9.93
CA SER A 117 -6.88 20.88 11.18
C SER A 117 -6.36 19.46 11.13
N HIS A 118 -5.91 18.98 12.30
CA HIS A 118 -5.40 17.63 12.49
C HIS A 118 -5.95 17.06 13.78
N TYR A 119 -6.66 15.95 13.69
CA TYR A 119 -7.23 15.25 14.84
C TYR A 119 -6.70 13.83 14.87
N GLN A 120 -5.84 13.53 15.84
CA GLN A 120 -5.22 12.22 15.99
C GLN A 120 -6.05 11.31 16.88
N PHE A 121 -6.16 10.05 16.49
CA PHE A 121 -6.84 8.99 17.20
C PHE A 121 -5.96 7.75 17.30
N GLN A 122 -6.27 6.87 18.25
CA GLN A 122 -5.74 5.54 18.33
C GLN A 122 -6.87 4.52 18.19
N ASN A 123 -6.63 3.40 17.48
CA ASN A 123 -7.65 2.39 17.19
C ASN A 123 -7.99 1.49 18.39
N GLN A 124 -8.04 2.05 19.61
CA GLN A 124 -8.33 1.28 20.83
C GLN A 124 -9.70 0.62 20.81
N LEU A 125 -10.67 1.27 20.20
CA LEU A 125 -12.05 0.77 20.07
C LEU A 125 -12.23 -0.21 18.90
N MET A 126 -11.14 -0.56 18.20
CA MET A 126 -11.16 -1.46 17.02
C MET A 126 -12.20 -1.06 15.96
N LEU A 127 -12.33 0.26 15.71
CA LEU A 127 -13.24 0.80 14.69
C LEU A 127 -12.83 0.42 13.26
N PHE A 128 -11.56 0.09 13.07
CA PHE A 128 -10.99 -0.40 11.81
C PHE A 128 -10.34 -1.75 12.05
N GLU A 129 -10.32 -2.61 11.04
CA GLU A 129 -9.66 -3.93 11.05
C GLU A 129 -8.13 -3.83 10.97
N ILE A 130 -7.56 -3.01 11.84
CA ILE A 130 -6.12 -2.79 12.02
C ILE A 130 -5.78 -2.91 13.49
N GLY A 131 -4.50 -3.11 13.84
CA GLY A 131 -4.08 -3.28 15.22
C GLY A 131 -4.55 -2.14 16.15
N HIS A 132 -4.94 -2.46 17.38
CA HIS A 132 -5.47 -1.51 18.37
C HIS A 132 -4.49 -0.38 18.72
N ARG A 133 -3.19 -0.55 18.48
CA ARG A 133 -2.14 0.46 18.72
C ARG A 133 -1.90 1.40 17.55
N VAL A 134 -2.48 1.10 16.39
CA VAL A 134 -2.30 1.92 15.20
C VAL A 134 -2.96 3.27 15.39
N LYS A 135 -2.21 4.33 15.11
CA LYS A 135 -2.70 5.71 15.12
C LYS A 135 -3.16 6.09 13.72
N TYR A 136 -4.23 6.84 13.67
CA TYR A 136 -4.78 7.45 12.46
C TYR A 136 -5.26 8.85 12.75
N SER A 137 -5.45 9.65 11.73
CA SER A 137 -5.92 11.02 11.90
C SER A 137 -6.95 11.44 10.86
N ILE A 138 -7.82 12.34 11.27
CA ILE A 138 -8.65 13.14 10.39
C ILE A 138 -7.88 14.43 10.10
N ASN A 139 -7.59 14.67 8.84
CA ASN A 139 -6.82 15.82 8.39
C ASN A 139 -7.68 16.66 7.46
N VAL A 140 -7.82 17.93 7.76
CA VAL A 140 -8.52 18.91 6.92
C VAL A 140 -7.47 19.73 6.19
N TYR A 141 -7.51 19.67 4.89
CA TYR A 141 -6.62 20.41 3.98
C TYR A 141 -7.40 21.50 3.25
N GLY A 142 -6.77 22.62 3.03
CA GLY A 142 -7.26 23.71 2.20
C GLY A 142 -6.35 23.97 1.00
N LEU A 143 -6.54 25.10 0.36
CA LEU A 143 -5.59 25.60 -0.62
C LEU A 143 -4.23 25.84 0.06
N ARG A 144 -3.17 25.73 -0.72
CA ARG A 144 -1.80 25.99 -0.24
C ARG A 144 -1.73 27.42 0.33
N HIS A 145 -1.16 27.56 1.53
CA HIS A 145 -0.74 28.85 2.05
C HIS A 145 0.53 29.29 1.34
N GLU A 146 0.64 30.56 1.02
CA GLU A 146 1.87 31.20 0.59
C GLU A 146 2.85 31.34 1.77
#